data_2f441d229724b62e67e5c52e680e2ae0
#
_entry.id   2f441d229724b62e67e5c52e680e2ae0
#
_cell.length_a   1.000
_cell.length_b   1.000
_cell.length_c   1.000
_cell.angle_alpha   90.00
_cell.angle_beta   90.00
_cell.angle_gamma   90.00
#
_symmetry.space_group_name_H-M   'P 1'
#
loop_
_entity.id
_entity.type
_entity.pdbx_description
1 polymer ?
#
loop_
_entity_poly.entity_id
_entity_poly.type
_entity_poly.pdbx_seq_one_letter_code
_entity_poly.pdbx_strand_id
1 'polypeptide(L)'
;GTGKTITSLNCLLEIYKRNGYYKAIILVPTITLVNQWEQECHKFNFMNVIKVYSKNPLWKEDVESIHFNEEYRLKNERETSYVIISTYASYTREKVFNTLNGFSKKQLLLIADECHNMASGSMLKRLAYIPYLRRIGLSATPDRQYDDEGNRNLRKFFGAENHYTYEYSMEEAIRKGVLCKYLYYPHIVRLTTEELEAYVELSERIAKYFNDDTCSVAKMDEGLKMLLLARKRIVHKAA
;
A
#
# COMPACT_ATOMS: atom_id res chain seq x y z
N GLY A 1 -2.11 -4.00 -17.02
CA GLY A 1 -2.87 -4.18 -15.83
C GLY A 1 -4.24 -4.80 -16.00
N THR A 2 -4.68 -5.52 -14.96
CA THR A 2 -5.96 -6.24 -14.92
C THR A 2 -7.17 -5.36 -14.54
N GLY A 3 -7.03 -4.04 -14.55
CA GLY A 3 -8.14 -3.10 -14.28
C GLY A 3 -8.44 -2.82 -12.80
N LYS A 4 -7.57 -3.21 -11.85
CA LYS A 4 -7.77 -2.98 -10.40
C LYS A 4 -8.20 -1.54 -10.06
N THR A 5 -7.47 -0.56 -10.57
CA THR A 5 -7.76 0.88 -10.36
C THR A 5 -9.13 1.27 -10.90
N ILE A 6 -9.45 0.87 -12.12
CA ILE A 6 -10.74 1.15 -12.76
C ILE A 6 -11.89 0.53 -11.96
N THR A 7 -11.75 -0.73 -11.52
CA THR A 7 -12.77 -1.40 -10.72
C THR A 7 -13.04 -0.68 -9.41
N SER A 8 -11.99 -0.26 -8.69
CA SER A 8 -12.17 0.44 -7.42
C SER A 8 -12.76 1.84 -7.59
N LEU A 9 -12.41 2.57 -8.66
CA LEU A 9 -13.04 3.85 -8.98
C LEU A 9 -14.50 3.69 -9.42
N ASN A 10 -14.85 2.59 -10.11
CA ASN A 10 -16.26 2.26 -10.37
C ASN A 10 -17.04 2.01 -9.07
N CYS A 11 -16.45 1.37 -8.06
CA CYS A 11 -17.09 1.24 -6.76
C CYS A 11 -17.37 2.63 -6.12
N LEU A 12 -16.41 3.56 -6.23
CA LEU A 12 -16.62 4.93 -5.76
C LEU A 12 -17.70 5.67 -6.56
N LEU A 13 -17.75 5.45 -7.87
CA LEU A 13 -18.80 5.99 -8.76
C LEU A 13 -20.19 5.46 -8.39
N GLU A 14 -20.30 4.19 -8.05
CA GLU A 14 -21.58 3.62 -7.57
C GLU A 14 -22.00 4.21 -6.22
N ILE A 15 -21.06 4.49 -5.32
CA ILE A 15 -21.35 5.23 -4.09
C ILE A 15 -21.87 6.64 -4.43
N TYR A 16 -21.21 7.34 -5.36
CA TYR A 16 -21.67 8.65 -5.81
C TYR A 16 -23.09 8.63 -6.40
N LYS A 17 -23.38 7.68 -7.27
CA LYS A 17 -24.74 7.53 -7.87
C LYS A 17 -25.82 7.31 -6.82
N ARG A 18 -25.50 6.59 -5.74
CA ARG A 18 -26.47 6.30 -4.66
C ARG A 18 -26.65 7.43 -3.68
N ASN A 19 -25.57 8.15 -3.37
CA ASN A 19 -25.54 9.12 -2.27
C ASN A 19 -25.56 10.57 -2.75
N GLY A 20 -25.21 10.86 -4.03
CA GLY A 20 -25.01 12.20 -4.56
C GLY A 20 -23.66 12.83 -4.19
N TYR A 21 -22.81 12.14 -3.45
CA TYR A 21 -21.47 12.57 -3.06
C TYR A 21 -20.50 11.38 -2.95
N TYR A 22 -19.19 11.67 -2.95
CA TYR A 22 -18.14 10.66 -2.80
C TYR A 22 -17.06 11.14 -1.82
N LYS A 23 -16.58 10.24 -0.98
CA LYS A 23 -15.49 10.49 -0.03
C LYS A 23 -14.56 9.28 -0.04
N ALA A 24 -13.30 9.48 -0.39
CA ALA A 24 -12.33 8.38 -0.41
C ALA A 24 -10.95 8.80 0.09
N ILE A 25 -10.26 7.84 0.72
CA ILE A 25 -8.81 7.89 0.95
C ILE A 25 -8.19 6.74 0.17
N ILE A 26 -7.21 7.06 -0.69
CA ILE A 26 -6.47 6.11 -1.50
C ILE A 26 -5.05 6.04 -0.96
N LEU A 27 -4.61 4.85 -0.57
CA LEU A 27 -3.24 4.58 -0.12
C LEU A 27 -2.45 3.87 -1.20
N VAL A 28 -1.27 4.39 -1.51
CA VAL A 28 -0.40 3.87 -2.56
C VAL A 28 1.06 3.74 -2.08
N PRO A 29 1.87 2.82 -2.65
CA PRO A 29 3.25 2.64 -2.21
C PRO A 29 4.21 3.78 -2.61
N THR A 30 3.99 4.46 -3.73
CA THR A 30 4.95 5.43 -4.29
C THR A 30 4.30 6.75 -4.71
N ILE A 31 5.12 7.81 -4.78
CA ILE A 31 4.68 9.13 -5.26
C ILE A 31 4.26 9.07 -6.74
N THR A 32 4.91 8.25 -7.55
CA THR A 32 4.53 8.06 -8.96
C THR A 32 3.09 7.55 -9.07
N LEU A 33 2.71 6.60 -8.21
CA LEU A 33 1.34 6.10 -8.16
C LEU A 33 0.34 7.14 -7.66
N VAL A 34 0.74 8.06 -6.77
CA VAL A 34 -0.13 9.20 -6.38
C VAL A 34 -0.58 9.97 -7.62
N ASN A 35 0.36 10.31 -8.52
CA ASN A 35 0.04 11.07 -9.73
C ASN A 35 -0.78 10.24 -10.75
N GLN A 36 -0.52 8.94 -10.87
CA GLN A 36 -1.31 8.05 -11.72
C GLN A 36 -2.76 7.93 -11.22
N TRP A 37 -2.97 7.75 -9.92
CA TRP A 37 -4.29 7.68 -9.32
C TRP A 37 -5.06 9.00 -9.46
N GLU A 38 -4.39 10.16 -9.34
CA GLU A 38 -5.00 11.47 -9.61
C GLU A 38 -5.53 11.55 -11.04
N GLN A 39 -4.70 11.14 -12.03
CA GLN A 39 -5.12 11.12 -13.43
C GLN A 39 -6.33 10.21 -13.68
N GLU A 40 -6.34 9.02 -13.06
CA GLU A 40 -7.48 8.11 -13.17
C GLU A 40 -8.73 8.69 -12.48
N CYS A 41 -8.60 9.32 -11.32
CA CYS A 41 -9.71 10.02 -10.67
C CYS A 41 -10.33 11.09 -11.58
N HIS A 42 -9.50 11.90 -12.25
CA HIS A 42 -9.97 12.93 -13.19
C HIS A 42 -10.71 12.33 -14.39
N LYS A 43 -10.29 11.17 -14.91
CA LYS A 43 -11.03 10.46 -15.97
C LYS A 43 -12.43 10.04 -15.54
N PHE A 44 -12.64 9.79 -14.25
CA PHE A 44 -13.94 9.51 -13.64
C PHE A 44 -14.71 10.77 -13.20
N ASN A 45 -14.21 11.96 -13.53
CA ASN A 45 -14.76 13.26 -13.09
C ASN A 45 -14.74 13.46 -11.56
N PHE A 46 -13.86 12.78 -10.85
CA PHE A 46 -13.56 13.08 -9.44
C PHE A 46 -12.54 14.21 -9.40
N MET A 47 -13.01 15.47 -9.33
CA MET A 47 -12.17 16.65 -9.52
C MET A 47 -11.52 17.18 -8.24
N ASN A 48 -12.14 16.95 -7.07
CA ASN A 48 -11.57 17.38 -5.79
C ASN A 48 -10.61 16.34 -5.24
N VAL A 49 -9.37 16.36 -5.76
CA VAL A 49 -8.31 15.40 -5.41
C VAL A 49 -7.20 16.10 -4.65
N ILE A 50 -6.91 15.63 -3.44
CA ILE A 50 -5.82 16.14 -2.59
C ILE A 50 -4.72 15.09 -2.46
N LYS A 51 -3.48 15.54 -2.63
CA LYS A 51 -2.29 14.68 -2.56
C LYS A 51 -1.52 14.89 -1.26
N VAL A 52 -1.42 13.84 -0.44
CA VAL A 52 -0.74 13.86 0.87
C VAL A 52 0.55 13.05 0.82
N TYR A 53 1.66 13.72 0.55
CA TYR A 53 3.00 13.13 0.52
C TYR A 53 4.09 14.16 0.85
N SER A 54 5.32 13.69 1.12
CA SER A 54 6.40 14.50 1.68
C SER A 54 6.84 15.70 0.84
N LYS A 55 6.63 15.65 -0.48
CA LYS A 55 7.00 16.73 -1.40
C LYS A 55 5.88 17.74 -1.66
N ASN A 56 4.68 17.52 -1.13
CA ASN A 56 3.60 18.50 -1.18
C ASN A 56 3.52 19.23 0.17
N PRO A 57 4.00 20.45 0.33
CA PRO A 57 3.98 21.17 1.60
C PRO A 57 2.57 21.65 1.98
N LEU A 58 1.69 21.86 1.00
CA LEU A 58 0.35 22.45 1.18
C LEU A 58 -0.72 21.42 1.58
N TRP A 59 -0.38 20.14 1.63
CA TRP A 59 -1.36 19.07 1.91
C TRP A 59 -2.20 19.33 3.18
N LYS A 60 -1.62 19.99 4.17
CA LYS A 60 -2.28 20.25 5.45
C LYS A 60 -3.38 21.29 5.28
N GLU A 61 -3.10 22.40 4.58
CA GLU A 61 -4.05 23.47 4.28
C GLU A 61 -5.20 22.93 3.42
N ASP A 62 -4.87 22.11 2.42
CA ASP A 62 -5.88 21.47 1.57
C ASP A 62 -6.83 20.58 2.38
N VAL A 63 -6.31 19.76 3.31
CA VAL A 63 -7.11 18.88 4.17
C VAL A 63 -7.92 19.68 5.20
N GLU A 64 -7.34 20.71 5.81
CA GLU A 64 -8.05 21.62 6.73
C GLU A 64 -9.20 22.36 6.01
N SER A 65 -9.02 22.76 4.76
CA SER A 65 -10.07 23.32 3.93
C SER A 65 -11.23 22.35 3.71
N ILE A 66 -10.95 21.06 3.49
CA ILE A 66 -12.01 20.04 3.40
C ILE A 66 -12.75 19.91 4.73
N HIS A 67 -12.05 19.83 5.86
CA HIS A 67 -12.68 19.74 7.18
C HIS A 67 -13.62 20.93 7.42
N PHE A 68 -13.14 22.14 7.16
CA PHE A 68 -13.96 23.34 7.29
C PHE A 68 -15.21 23.30 6.40
N ASN A 69 -15.02 22.91 5.13
CA ASN A 69 -16.14 22.78 4.19
C ASN A 69 -17.12 21.68 4.60
N GLU A 70 -16.63 20.56 5.15
CA GLU A 70 -17.46 19.47 5.64
C GLU A 70 -18.33 19.93 6.82
N GLU A 71 -17.75 20.59 7.81
CA GLU A 71 -18.48 21.13 8.94
C GLU A 71 -19.53 22.19 8.52
N TYR A 72 -19.14 23.09 7.62
CA TYR A 72 -20.04 24.14 7.11
C TYR A 72 -21.21 23.53 6.31
N ARG A 73 -20.93 22.58 5.43
CA ARG A 73 -21.95 21.93 4.59
C ARG A 73 -22.87 21.03 5.38
N LEU A 74 -22.37 20.31 6.39
CA LEU A 74 -23.20 19.52 7.28
C LEU A 74 -24.21 20.38 8.05
N LYS A 75 -23.81 21.58 8.49
CA LYS A 75 -24.74 22.57 9.10
C LYS A 75 -25.85 23.02 8.16
N ASN A 76 -25.61 22.97 6.83
CA ASN A 76 -26.56 23.39 5.79
C ASN A 76 -27.16 22.20 5.01
N GLU A 77 -27.15 20.99 5.59
CA GLU A 77 -27.67 19.75 4.98
C GLU A 77 -27.05 19.42 3.61
N ARG A 78 -25.82 19.81 3.38
CA ARG A 78 -25.07 19.56 2.14
C ARG A 78 -23.87 18.69 2.42
N GLU A 79 -23.58 17.75 1.52
CA GLU A 79 -22.40 16.88 1.61
C GLU A 79 -21.25 17.37 0.74
N THR A 80 -20.03 17.10 1.19
CA THR A 80 -18.80 17.44 0.46
C THR A 80 -18.26 16.19 -0.25
N SER A 81 -17.77 16.36 -1.48
CA SER A 81 -17.11 15.28 -2.23
C SER A 81 -15.62 15.51 -2.34
N TYR A 82 -14.80 14.50 -2.07
CA TYR A 82 -13.35 14.57 -2.19
C TYR A 82 -12.69 13.21 -2.31
N VAL A 83 -11.47 13.20 -2.84
CA VAL A 83 -10.54 12.06 -2.84
C VAL A 83 -9.21 12.54 -2.25
N ILE A 84 -8.70 11.85 -1.24
CA ILE A 84 -7.37 12.09 -0.68
C ILE A 84 -6.47 10.93 -1.08
N ILE A 85 -5.35 11.22 -1.74
CA ILE A 85 -4.37 10.21 -2.14
C ILE A 85 -3.12 10.38 -1.30
N SER A 86 -2.71 9.34 -0.57
CA SER A 86 -1.52 9.37 0.28
C SER A 86 -0.60 8.19 0.01
N THR A 87 0.70 8.40 0.20
CA THR A 87 1.62 7.25 0.26
C THR A 87 1.54 6.57 1.62
N TYR A 88 1.77 5.25 1.68
CA TYR A 88 1.85 4.52 2.95
C TYR A 88 2.86 5.16 3.91
N ALA A 89 4.03 5.57 3.41
CA ALA A 89 5.05 6.22 4.21
C ALA A 89 4.60 7.56 4.81
N SER A 90 3.75 8.31 4.14
CA SER A 90 3.18 9.55 4.67
C SER A 90 2.04 9.26 5.65
N TYR A 91 1.16 8.33 5.31
CA TYR A 91 0.02 7.95 6.15
C TYR A 91 0.45 7.39 7.51
N THR A 92 1.60 6.69 7.60
CA THR A 92 2.14 6.19 8.89
C THR A 92 2.70 7.27 9.80
N ARG A 93 2.91 8.49 9.33
CA ARG A 93 3.33 9.60 10.20
C ARG A 93 2.17 10.00 11.09
N GLU A 94 2.42 10.13 12.39
CA GLU A 94 1.39 10.38 13.39
C GLU A 94 0.49 11.56 13.06
N LYS A 95 1.08 12.70 12.69
CA LYS A 95 0.34 13.90 12.31
C LYS A 95 -0.61 13.64 11.14
N VAL A 96 -0.13 13.00 10.06
CA VAL A 96 -0.96 12.68 8.88
C VAL A 96 -2.06 11.70 9.25
N PHE A 97 -1.70 10.63 9.97
CA PHE A 97 -2.64 9.61 10.42
C PHE A 97 -3.79 10.22 11.23
N ASN A 98 -3.48 11.04 12.25
CA ASN A 98 -4.48 11.66 13.11
C ASN A 98 -5.37 12.64 12.33
N THR A 99 -4.78 13.43 11.43
CA THR A 99 -5.53 14.37 10.61
C THR A 99 -6.51 13.64 9.68
N LEU A 100 -6.06 12.59 8.97
CA LEU A 100 -6.92 11.86 8.03
C LEU A 100 -7.97 11.00 8.73
N ASN A 101 -7.71 10.52 9.93
CA ASN A 101 -8.69 9.74 10.69
C ASN A 101 -9.71 10.60 11.46
N GLY A 102 -9.60 11.92 11.40
CA GLY A 102 -10.60 12.86 11.92
C GLY A 102 -11.87 12.96 11.07
N PHE A 103 -11.85 12.47 9.82
CA PHE A 103 -13.01 12.49 8.92
C PHE A 103 -14.12 11.52 9.32
N SER A 104 -15.34 11.76 8.80
CA SER A 104 -16.52 10.94 9.08
C SER A 104 -16.33 9.47 8.72
N LYS A 105 -16.45 8.60 9.71
CA LYS A 105 -16.12 7.16 9.64
C LYS A 105 -17.04 6.34 8.74
N LYS A 106 -18.32 6.72 8.66
CA LYS A 106 -19.36 5.88 8.03
C LYS A 106 -19.42 6.01 6.51
N GLN A 107 -19.00 7.14 5.96
CA GLN A 107 -19.21 7.49 4.56
C GLN A 107 -17.94 7.39 3.72
N LEU A 108 -16.79 7.24 4.36
CA LEU A 108 -15.48 7.28 3.74
C LEU A 108 -15.05 5.90 3.27
N LEU A 109 -14.64 5.80 2.00
CA LEU A 109 -14.08 4.60 1.39
C LEU A 109 -12.56 4.63 1.48
N LEU A 110 -11.96 3.60 2.08
CA LEU A 110 -10.53 3.35 2.00
C LEU A 110 -10.23 2.45 0.79
N ILE A 111 -9.36 2.89 -0.09
CA ILE A 111 -8.79 2.08 -1.17
C ILE A 111 -7.29 1.94 -0.90
N ALA A 112 -6.82 0.71 -0.78
CA ALA A 112 -5.40 0.40 -0.53
C ALA A 112 -4.82 -0.32 -1.76
N ASP A 113 -4.04 0.39 -2.57
CA ASP A 113 -3.36 -0.19 -3.73
C ASP A 113 -2.07 -0.88 -3.28
N GLU A 114 -1.80 -2.07 -3.83
CA GLU A 114 -0.76 -2.99 -3.34
C GLU A 114 -0.87 -3.18 -1.82
N CYS A 115 -2.06 -3.59 -1.38
CA CYS A 115 -2.47 -3.61 0.04
C CYS A 115 -1.58 -4.48 0.93
N HIS A 116 -0.77 -5.40 0.38
CA HIS A 116 0.23 -6.15 1.12
C HIS A 116 1.25 -5.24 1.84
N ASN A 117 1.42 -3.97 1.39
CA ASN A 117 2.24 -2.98 2.11
C ASN A 117 1.64 -2.57 3.46
N MET A 118 0.35 -2.77 3.70
CA MET A 118 -0.29 -2.50 4.99
C MET A 118 0.12 -3.49 6.07
N ALA A 119 0.63 -4.67 5.71
CA ALA A 119 1.21 -5.61 6.66
C ALA A 119 2.65 -5.25 7.10
N SER A 120 3.22 -4.12 6.65
CA SER A 120 4.50 -3.63 7.17
C SER A 120 4.37 -3.23 8.64
N GLY A 121 5.46 -3.40 9.43
CA GLY A 121 5.41 -3.22 10.88
C GLY A 121 4.85 -1.89 11.37
N SER A 122 5.12 -0.77 10.67
CA SER A 122 4.59 0.55 11.01
C SER A 122 3.09 0.70 10.69
N MET A 123 2.62 0.10 9.58
CA MET A 123 1.21 0.09 9.21
C MET A 123 0.42 -0.90 10.04
N LEU A 124 0.96 -2.09 10.29
CA LEU A 124 0.29 -3.16 11.04
C LEU A 124 -0.18 -2.67 12.42
N LYS A 125 0.69 -1.92 13.12
CA LYS A 125 0.35 -1.30 14.41
C LYS A 125 -0.80 -0.29 14.34
N ARG A 126 -1.08 0.26 13.17
CA ARG A 126 -2.13 1.28 12.96
C ARG A 126 -3.43 0.71 12.41
N LEU A 127 -3.44 -0.53 11.90
CA LEU A 127 -4.66 -1.13 11.31
C LEU A 127 -5.85 -1.11 12.26
N ALA A 128 -5.63 -1.39 13.55
CA ALA A 128 -6.68 -1.40 14.57
C ALA A 128 -7.32 -0.02 14.81
N TYR A 129 -6.60 1.05 14.46
CA TYR A 129 -7.03 2.44 14.68
C TYR A 129 -7.61 3.10 13.43
N ILE A 130 -7.66 2.39 12.28
CA ILE A 130 -8.28 2.90 11.06
C ILE A 130 -9.80 2.79 11.20
N PRO A 131 -10.53 3.92 11.23
CA PRO A 131 -11.94 3.91 11.58
C PRO A 131 -12.89 3.63 10.43
N TYR A 132 -12.40 3.54 9.18
CA TYR A 132 -13.25 3.47 8.00
C TYR A 132 -13.89 2.10 7.84
N LEU A 133 -15.21 2.07 7.68
CA LEU A 133 -15.98 0.82 7.57
C LEU A 133 -15.96 0.23 6.16
N ARG A 134 -15.87 1.10 5.11
CA ARG A 134 -15.79 0.66 3.72
C ARG A 134 -14.33 0.58 3.30
N ARG A 135 -13.87 -0.60 2.89
CA ARG A 135 -12.46 -0.86 2.59
C ARG A 135 -12.33 -1.71 1.34
N ILE A 136 -11.41 -1.34 0.46
CA ILE A 136 -11.02 -2.11 -0.73
C ILE A 136 -9.51 -2.30 -0.67
N GLY A 137 -9.05 -3.55 -0.62
CA GLY A 137 -7.65 -3.92 -0.80
C GLY A 137 -7.40 -4.43 -2.21
N LEU A 138 -6.43 -3.88 -2.89
CA LEU A 138 -6.01 -4.28 -4.25
C LEU A 138 -4.60 -4.83 -4.18
N SER A 139 -4.36 -6.02 -4.70
CA SER A 139 -3.02 -6.59 -4.84
C SER A 139 -2.98 -7.65 -5.95
N ALA A 140 -1.84 -7.81 -6.58
CA ALA A 140 -1.55 -8.97 -7.42
C ALA A 140 -1.01 -10.15 -6.59
N THR A 141 -0.38 -9.84 -5.45
CA THR A 141 0.23 -10.77 -4.51
C THR A 141 -0.19 -10.37 -3.10
N PRO A 142 -1.40 -10.75 -2.66
CA PRO A 142 -1.95 -10.27 -1.39
C PRO A 142 -1.17 -10.80 -0.18
N ASP A 143 -0.57 -11.97 -0.29
CA ASP A 143 0.19 -12.60 0.79
C ASP A 143 1.68 -12.26 0.67
N ARG A 144 2.27 -11.88 1.79
CA ARG A 144 3.71 -11.68 1.93
C ARG A 144 4.37 -13.00 2.29
N GLN A 145 5.52 -13.27 1.68
CA GLN A 145 6.32 -14.45 2.04
C GLN A 145 6.85 -14.32 3.47
N TYR A 146 6.78 -15.40 4.23
CA TYR A 146 7.29 -15.52 5.60
C TYR A 146 6.67 -14.54 6.62
N ASP A 147 5.43 -14.09 6.40
CA ASP A 147 4.73 -13.15 7.28
C ASP A 147 3.27 -13.58 7.52
N ASP A 148 3.09 -14.74 8.14
CA ASP A 148 1.76 -15.33 8.37
C ASP A 148 0.89 -14.46 9.29
N GLU A 149 1.50 -13.80 10.27
CA GLU A 149 0.78 -12.93 11.19
C GLU A 149 0.31 -11.67 10.48
N GLY A 150 1.19 -11.01 9.70
CA GLY A 150 0.83 -9.86 8.89
C GLY A 150 -0.27 -10.18 7.89
N ASN A 151 -0.19 -11.34 7.23
CA ASN A 151 -1.19 -11.80 6.28
C ASN A 151 -2.56 -12.03 6.96
N ARG A 152 -2.59 -12.69 8.12
CA ARG A 152 -3.84 -12.88 8.90
C ARG A 152 -4.47 -11.55 9.30
N ASN A 153 -3.68 -10.61 9.83
CA ASN A 153 -4.16 -9.30 10.24
C ASN A 153 -4.69 -8.49 9.06
N LEU A 154 -4.03 -8.57 7.90
CA LEU A 154 -4.48 -7.91 6.68
C LEU A 154 -5.80 -8.47 6.17
N ARG A 155 -5.93 -9.80 6.11
CA ARG A 155 -7.18 -10.49 5.71
C ARG A 155 -8.33 -10.12 6.64
N LYS A 156 -8.11 -10.13 7.96
CA LYS A 156 -9.10 -9.68 8.95
C LYS A 156 -9.50 -8.22 8.74
N PHE A 157 -8.54 -7.35 8.46
CA PHE A 157 -8.80 -5.93 8.23
C PHE A 157 -9.70 -5.69 7.02
N PHE A 158 -9.55 -6.46 5.93
CA PHE A 158 -10.40 -6.35 4.73
C PHE A 158 -11.62 -7.28 4.74
N GLY A 159 -11.83 -8.09 5.78
CA GLY A 159 -12.91 -9.07 5.84
C GLY A 159 -12.75 -10.24 4.85
N ALA A 160 -11.51 -10.58 4.52
CA ALA A 160 -11.13 -11.63 3.55
C ALA A 160 -10.52 -12.87 4.23
N GLU A 161 -10.96 -13.20 5.45
CA GLU A 161 -10.38 -14.28 6.25
C GLU A 161 -10.55 -15.66 5.59
N ASN A 162 -11.67 -15.89 4.93
CA ASN A 162 -11.98 -17.16 4.30
C ASN A 162 -11.71 -17.17 2.78
N HIS A 163 -11.98 -16.07 2.10
CA HIS A 163 -11.80 -15.93 0.64
C HIS A 163 -11.69 -14.47 0.25
N TYR A 164 -11.07 -14.20 -0.90
CA TYR A 164 -11.07 -12.86 -1.49
C TYR A 164 -12.44 -12.58 -2.14
N THR A 165 -12.89 -11.34 -2.07
CA THR A 165 -14.15 -10.90 -2.69
C THR A 165 -14.15 -11.12 -4.19
N TYR A 166 -13.01 -10.93 -4.83
CA TYR A 166 -12.81 -11.17 -6.26
C TYR A 166 -11.35 -11.51 -6.55
N GLU A 167 -11.17 -12.52 -7.36
CA GLU A 167 -9.87 -12.95 -7.86
C GLU A 167 -9.90 -13.05 -9.38
N TYR A 168 -8.87 -12.51 -10.03
CA TYR A 168 -8.70 -12.54 -11.47
C TYR A 168 -7.29 -13.03 -11.79
N SER A 169 -7.17 -14.31 -12.09
CA SER A 169 -5.87 -14.94 -12.30
C SER A 169 -5.17 -14.43 -13.57
N MET A 170 -3.84 -14.54 -13.57
CA MET A 170 -3.03 -14.20 -14.75
C MET A 170 -3.40 -15.07 -15.95
N GLU A 171 -3.66 -16.35 -15.72
CA GLU A 171 -4.08 -17.29 -16.76
C GLU A 171 -5.40 -16.88 -17.39
N GLU A 172 -6.37 -16.50 -16.58
CA GLU A 172 -7.66 -16.01 -17.07
C GLU A 172 -7.51 -14.70 -17.85
N ALA A 173 -6.68 -13.79 -17.36
CA ALA A 173 -6.40 -12.52 -18.03
C ALA A 173 -5.72 -12.71 -19.40
N ILE A 174 -4.80 -13.67 -19.53
CA ILE A 174 -4.16 -14.04 -20.79
C ILE A 174 -5.18 -14.70 -21.72
N ARG A 175 -5.96 -15.65 -21.21
CA ARG A 175 -6.99 -16.35 -21.99
C ARG A 175 -8.03 -15.39 -22.59
N LYS A 176 -8.41 -14.36 -21.82
CA LYS A 176 -9.36 -13.32 -22.26
C LYS A 176 -8.73 -12.21 -23.10
N GLY A 177 -7.43 -12.26 -23.37
CA GLY A 177 -6.72 -11.24 -24.15
C GLY A 177 -6.50 -9.90 -23.44
N VAL A 178 -6.72 -9.85 -22.13
CA VAL A 178 -6.47 -8.65 -21.29
C VAL A 178 -4.98 -8.47 -21.05
N LEU A 179 -4.24 -9.57 -20.90
CA LEU A 179 -2.79 -9.61 -20.83
C LEU A 179 -2.23 -10.37 -22.03
N CYS A 180 -1.06 -9.91 -22.52
CA CYS A 180 -0.34 -10.60 -23.59
C CYS A 180 0.22 -11.94 -23.07
N LYS A 181 0.36 -12.90 -23.98
CA LYS A 181 1.14 -14.12 -23.72
C LYS A 181 2.61 -13.74 -23.54
N TYR A 182 3.28 -14.40 -22.61
CA TYR A 182 4.72 -14.24 -22.42
C TYR A 182 5.38 -15.61 -22.26
N LEU A 183 6.65 -15.67 -22.61
CA LEU A 183 7.49 -16.83 -22.40
C LEU A 183 8.50 -16.47 -21.30
N TYR A 184 8.59 -17.31 -20.30
CA TYR A 184 9.51 -17.11 -19.19
C TYR A 184 10.72 -18.04 -19.38
N TYR A 185 11.90 -17.46 -19.57
CA TYR A 185 13.16 -18.17 -19.69
C TYR A 185 14.03 -17.81 -18.48
N PRO A 186 14.05 -18.65 -17.43
CA PRO A 186 14.92 -18.40 -16.28
C PRO A 186 16.37 -18.62 -16.67
N HIS A 187 17.22 -17.63 -16.49
CA HIS A 187 18.66 -17.77 -16.54
C HIS A 187 19.21 -18.06 -15.16
N ILE A 188 19.80 -19.22 -15.00
CA ILE A 188 20.47 -19.60 -13.74
C ILE A 188 21.90 -19.08 -13.83
N VAL A 189 22.21 -18.06 -13.04
CA VAL A 189 23.55 -17.55 -12.86
C VAL A 189 24.16 -18.19 -11.61
N ARG A 190 25.37 -18.73 -11.75
CA ARG A 190 26.13 -19.30 -10.63
C ARG A 190 27.16 -18.26 -10.15
N LEU A 191 27.29 -18.15 -8.85
CA LEU A 191 28.38 -17.38 -8.25
C LEU A 191 29.72 -18.03 -8.64
N THR A 192 30.73 -17.23 -8.91
CA THR A 192 32.11 -17.70 -9.00
C THR A 192 32.58 -18.23 -7.64
N THR A 193 33.68 -18.97 -7.61
CA THR A 193 34.22 -19.50 -6.34
C THR A 193 34.48 -18.37 -5.34
N GLU A 194 35.07 -17.28 -5.80
CA GLU A 194 35.39 -16.10 -4.97
C GLU A 194 34.12 -15.39 -4.45
N GLU A 195 33.11 -15.26 -5.32
CA GLU A 195 31.80 -14.69 -4.92
C GLU A 195 31.05 -15.57 -3.93
N LEU A 196 31.13 -16.91 -4.10
CA LEU A 196 30.53 -17.86 -3.19
C LEU A 196 31.20 -17.84 -1.82
N GLU A 197 32.52 -17.80 -1.76
CA GLU A 197 33.27 -17.69 -0.51
C GLU A 197 32.90 -16.39 0.23
N ALA A 198 32.89 -15.26 -0.45
CA ALA A 198 32.46 -13.98 0.13
C ALA A 198 31.00 -14.00 0.60
N TYR A 199 30.10 -14.67 -0.14
CA TYR A 199 28.70 -14.82 0.24
C TYR A 199 28.54 -15.69 1.52
N VAL A 200 29.29 -16.78 1.61
CA VAL A 200 29.29 -17.68 2.79
C VAL A 200 29.83 -16.95 4.01
N GLU A 201 30.99 -16.27 3.91
CA GLU A 201 31.56 -15.49 5.00
C GLU A 201 30.58 -14.46 5.55
N LEU A 202 29.94 -13.67 4.66
CA LEU A 202 28.93 -12.68 5.07
C LEU A 202 27.70 -13.36 5.72
N SER A 203 27.31 -14.53 5.21
CA SER A 203 26.17 -15.28 5.77
C SER A 203 26.47 -15.81 7.18
N GLU A 204 27.67 -16.29 7.43
CA GLU A 204 28.11 -16.70 8.76
C GLU A 204 28.18 -15.52 9.74
N ARG A 205 28.69 -14.38 9.29
CA ARG A 205 28.71 -13.15 10.09
C ARG A 205 27.29 -12.69 10.44
N ILE A 206 26.35 -12.75 9.50
CA ILE A 206 24.94 -12.44 9.73
C ILE A 206 24.33 -13.44 10.72
N ALA A 207 24.62 -14.74 10.60
CA ALA A 207 24.11 -15.77 11.50
C ALA A 207 24.54 -15.54 12.96
N LYS A 208 25.76 -15.03 13.20
CA LYS A 208 26.23 -14.68 14.54
C LYS A 208 25.36 -13.59 15.21
N TYR A 209 24.84 -12.63 14.45
CA TYR A 209 23.93 -11.61 14.98
C TYR A 209 22.58 -12.17 15.44
N PHE A 210 22.14 -13.29 14.87
CA PHE A 210 20.86 -13.94 15.24
C PHE A 210 21.02 -14.97 16.38
N ASN A 211 22.23 -15.45 16.63
CA ASN A 211 22.51 -16.40 17.71
C ASN A 211 22.80 -15.71 19.05
N ASP A 212 22.99 -14.39 19.06
CA ASP A 212 23.09 -13.61 20.29
C ASP A 212 21.67 -13.30 20.80
N ASP A 213 21.23 -13.97 21.88
CA ASP A 213 19.90 -13.87 22.50
C ASP A 213 19.50 -12.44 22.96
N THR A 214 20.38 -11.48 22.79
CA THR A 214 20.17 -10.05 23.13
C THR A 214 19.63 -9.22 21.98
N CYS A 215 19.55 -9.75 20.77
CA CYS A 215 19.09 -9.00 19.59
C CYS A 215 17.58 -9.15 19.38
N SER A 216 16.78 -8.29 20.02
CA SER A 216 15.37 -8.13 19.62
C SER A 216 15.32 -7.57 18.20
N VAL A 217 14.49 -8.16 17.33
CA VAL A 217 14.22 -7.76 15.92
C VAL A 217 13.84 -6.27 15.78
N ALA A 218 13.53 -5.59 16.89
CA ALA A 218 13.16 -4.17 16.94
C ALA A 218 14.35 -3.19 16.83
N LYS A 219 15.59 -3.65 17.03
CA LYS A 219 16.80 -2.83 16.84
C LYS A 219 17.72 -3.53 15.86
N MET A 220 17.40 -3.43 14.58
CA MET A 220 18.34 -3.81 13.53
C MET A 220 19.52 -2.83 13.60
N ASP A 221 20.64 -3.27 14.18
CA ASP A 221 21.89 -2.54 14.26
C ASP A 221 22.34 -2.13 12.84
N GLU A 222 22.96 -0.95 12.70
CA GLU A 222 23.50 -0.51 11.40
C GLU A 222 24.51 -1.51 10.82
N GLY A 223 25.27 -2.21 11.68
CA GLY A 223 26.19 -3.25 11.30
C GLY A 223 25.49 -4.42 10.57
N LEU A 224 24.39 -4.93 11.10
CA LEU A 224 23.60 -5.98 10.46
C LEU A 224 23.00 -5.53 9.11
N LYS A 225 22.52 -4.29 9.01
CA LYS A 225 22.04 -3.72 7.75
C LYS A 225 23.13 -3.67 6.70
N MET A 226 24.33 -3.26 7.08
CA MET A 226 25.48 -3.22 6.17
C MET A 226 25.89 -4.61 5.68
N LEU A 227 25.89 -5.63 6.54
CA LEU A 227 26.18 -7.00 6.15
C LEU A 227 25.13 -7.57 5.19
N LEU A 228 23.84 -7.33 5.46
CA LEU A 228 22.74 -7.74 4.58
C LEU A 228 22.84 -7.06 3.20
N LEU A 229 23.16 -5.77 3.16
CA LEU A 229 23.38 -5.04 1.91
C LEU A 229 24.62 -5.54 1.16
N ALA A 230 25.72 -5.81 1.85
CA ALA A 230 26.92 -6.37 1.25
C ALA A 230 26.65 -7.74 0.61
N ARG A 231 25.98 -8.64 1.32
CA ARG A 231 25.57 -9.97 0.80
C ARG A 231 24.65 -9.83 -0.42
N LYS A 232 23.68 -8.91 -0.37
CA LYS A 232 22.78 -8.66 -1.50
C LYS A 232 23.54 -8.16 -2.74
N ARG A 233 24.57 -7.34 -2.56
CA ARG A 233 25.37 -6.82 -3.66
C ARG A 233 26.13 -7.90 -4.42
N ILE A 234 26.59 -8.97 -3.74
CA ILE A 234 27.26 -10.08 -4.41
C ILE A 234 26.29 -10.74 -5.40
N VAL A 235 25.07 -11.07 -4.97
CA VAL A 235 24.06 -11.70 -5.82
C VAL A 235 23.65 -10.77 -6.98
N HIS A 236 23.52 -9.47 -6.74
CA HIS A 236 23.18 -8.51 -7.80
C HIS A 236 24.30 -8.23 -8.82
N LYS A 237 25.55 -8.51 -8.46
CA LYS A 237 26.68 -8.37 -9.42
C LYS A 237 26.84 -9.62 -10.28
N ALA A 238 26.45 -10.79 -9.77
CA ALA A 238 26.46 -12.05 -10.51
C ALA A 238 25.33 -12.18 -11.54
N ALA A 239 24.31 -11.31 -11.46
CA ALA A 239 23.21 -11.21 -12.41
C ALA A 239 23.53 -10.12 -13.43
#